data_11e5d02d7b85610eaf40de5f781aec78
#
_entry.id   11e5d02d7b85610eaf40de5f781aec78
#
_cell.length_a   1.000
_cell.length_b   1.000
_cell.length_c   1.000
_cell.angle_alpha   90.00
_cell.angle_beta   90.00
_cell.angle_gamma   90.00
#
_symmetry.space_group_name_H-M   'P 1'
#
loop_
_entity.id
_entity.type
_entity.pdbx_description
1 polymer ?
#
loop_
_entity_poly.entity_id
_entity_poly.type
_entity_poly.pdbx_seq_one_letter_code
_entity_poly.pdbx_strand_id
1 'polypeptide(L)'
;MRKYFNILVYALLIFVVVTCKKSEIKEAMLEGKTTLLVDETLKPIVEAQVQVFESEYDAKINIIAKSEAEVIQALVNDSSRIAVLSRTLTNEEMNYFEKKKIFPKTTPFAKDAIALIANKNTKDTLITLQHITDLMKGKSHSTFKGLVFDNPNSSTANYFCKLAGLNSLPAVGVFSFKTNEEVIQYVAQNNGMIGVIGINYIFEPSKSVSDNLDKINVLSVLNAKDNKYYAPTQSNIATVQYPLARDLFVVNAQGYKGLGMGFASFVSSEIGQRITLKSGLVPVRFPSRKIRVRSTITNDKK
;
A
#
# COMPACT_ATOMS: atom_id res chain seq x y z
N MET A 1 -10.10 -70.96 -3.45
CA MET A 1 -9.01 -69.95 -3.26
C MET A 1 -8.92 -68.98 -4.44
N ARG A 2 -8.93 -69.34 -5.70
CA ARG A 2 -8.77 -68.43 -6.87
C ARG A 2 -9.90 -67.39 -7.02
N LYS A 3 -11.16 -67.68 -6.64
CA LYS A 3 -12.29 -66.74 -6.68
C LYS A 3 -12.16 -65.61 -5.65
N TYR A 4 -11.71 -65.91 -4.45
CA TYR A 4 -11.53 -64.92 -3.39
C TYR A 4 -10.33 -64.00 -3.66
N PHE A 5 -9.30 -64.53 -4.32
CA PHE A 5 -8.16 -63.72 -4.76
C PHE A 5 -8.56 -62.68 -5.80
N ASN A 6 -9.40 -63.05 -6.76
CA ASN A 6 -9.89 -62.06 -7.76
C ASN A 6 -10.79 -60.98 -7.13
N ILE A 7 -11.63 -61.33 -6.14
CA ILE A 7 -12.46 -60.35 -5.42
C ILE A 7 -11.58 -59.38 -4.62
N LEU A 8 -10.51 -59.87 -3.98
CA LEU A 8 -9.57 -59.04 -3.25
C LEU A 8 -8.83 -58.06 -4.17
N VAL A 9 -8.43 -58.49 -5.36
CA VAL A 9 -7.77 -57.65 -6.37
C VAL A 9 -8.72 -56.59 -6.90
N TYR A 10 -10.00 -56.92 -7.17
CA TYR A 10 -11.00 -55.93 -7.59
C TYR A 10 -11.32 -54.93 -6.48
N ALA A 11 -11.40 -55.35 -5.22
CA ALA A 11 -11.60 -54.45 -4.07
C ALA A 11 -10.41 -53.50 -3.89
N LEU A 12 -9.16 -53.99 -4.08
CA LEU A 12 -7.95 -53.19 -4.02
C LEU A 12 -7.89 -52.14 -5.14
N LEU A 13 -8.30 -52.56 -6.39
CA LEU A 13 -8.37 -51.64 -7.54
C LEU A 13 -9.40 -50.54 -7.36
N ILE A 14 -10.58 -50.86 -6.79
CA ILE A 14 -11.62 -49.86 -6.46
C ILE A 14 -11.13 -48.89 -5.37
N PHE A 15 -10.37 -49.38 -4.39
CA PHE A 15 -9.82 -48.54 -3.32
C PHE A 15 -8.80 -47.51 -3.85
N VAL A 16 -7.98 -47.89 -4.84
CA VAL A 16 -6.99 -46.99 -5.49
C VAL A 16 -7.67 -45.88 -6.30
N VAL A 17 -8.81 -46.16 -6.93
CA VAL A 17 -9.55 -45.16 -7.72
C VAL A 17 -10.27 -44.13 -6.83
N VAL A 18 -10.70 -44.53 -5.63
CA VAL A 18 -11.40 -43.62 -4.70
C VAL A 18 -10.44 -42.69 -3.96
N THR A 19 -9.14 -43.03 -3.87
CA THR A 19 -8.14 -42.17 -3.19
C THR A 19 -7.56 -41.09 -4.07
N CYS A 20 -7.82 -41.06 -5.39
CA CYS A 20 -7.54 -39.87 -6.21
C CYS A 20 -8.56 -38.77 -5.95
N LYS A 21 -8.57 -38.17 -4.75
CA LYS A 21 -9.09 -36.84 -4.58
C LYS A 21 -8.19 -35.89 -5.38
N LYS A 22 -8.70 -35.41 -6.52
CA LYS A 22 -8.17 -34.20 -7.12
C LYS A 22 -8.01 -33.20 -5.96
N SER A 23 -6.79 -32.76 -5.69
CA SER A 23 -6.57 -31.59 -4.87
C SER A 23 -7.36 -30.46 -5.54
N GLU A 24 -8.52 -30.10 -5.01
CA GLU A 24 -9.25 -28.93 -5.45
C GLU A 24 -8.24 -27.79 -5.37
N ILE A 25 -7.98 -27.18 -6.51
CA ILE A 25 -7.24 -25.92 -6.57
C ILE A 25 -8.14 -24.95 -5.79
N LYS A 26 -7.82 -24.73 -4.52
CA LYS A 26 -8.64 -23.93 -3.60
C LYS A 26 -8.67 -22.45 -4.00
N GLU A 27 -7.94 -22.08 -5.04
CA GLU A 27 -7.74 -20.69 -5.46
C GLU A 27 -7.43 -20.64 -6.97
N ALA A 28 -8.21 -19.83 -7.70
CA ALA A 28 -7.97 -19.47 -9.09
C ALA A 28 -7.69 -17.94 -9.18
N MET A 29 -7.48 -17.41 -10.38
CA MET A 29 -7.17 -15.99 -10.57
C MET A 29 -8.30 -15.04 -10.12
N LEU A 30 -9.56 -15.50 -10.23
CA LEU A 30 -10.76 -14.69 -9.98
C LEU A 30 -11.72 -15.35 -8.98
N GLU A 31 -11.30 -16.44 -8.35
CA GLU A 31 -12.15 -17.23 -7.45
C GLU A 31 -11.32 -17.78 -6.29
N GLY A 32 -11.92 -17.80 -5.08
CA GLY A 32 -11.34 -18.42 -3.90
C GLY A 32 -11.03 -17.43 -2.77
N LYS A 33 -10.13 -17.82 -1.88
CA LYS A 33 -9.77 -17.03 -0.69
C LYS A 33 -8.26 -16.95 -0.56
N THR A 34 -7.75 -15.74 -0.28
CA THR A 34 -6.33 -15.54 -0.03
C THR A 34 -6.09 -14.46 1.01
N THR A 35 -4.84 -14.35 1.48
CA THR A 35 -4.38 -13.28 2.36
C THR A 35 -3.45 -12.37 1.59
N LEU A 36 -3.66 -11.07 1.73
CA LEU A 36 -2.86 -10.00 1.17
C LEU A 36 -2.17 -9.23 2.30
N LEU A 37 -0.84 -9.29 2.33
CA LEU A 37 -0.04 -8.49 3.23
C LEU A 37 0.09 -7.06 2.68
N VAL A 38 -0.09 -6.06 3.52
CA VAL A 38 -0.10 -4.66 3.08
C VAL A 38 0.75 -3.82 4.01
N ASP A 39 1.67 -3.03 3.45
CA ASP A 39 2.27 -1.93 4.19
C ASP A 39 1.15 -1.02 4.70
N GLU A 40 1.11 -0.80 6.01
CA GLU A 40 0.03 -0.07 6.69
C GLU A 40 -0.20 1.31 6.06
N THR A 41 0.86 1.97 5.61
CA THR A 41 0.78 3.27 4.93
C THR A 41 -0.06 3.26 3.64
N LEU A 42 -0.30 2.07 3.06
CA LEU A 42 -1.02 1.87 1.80
C LEU A 42 -2.41 1.26 1.99
N LYS A 43 -2.81 1.01 3.24
CA LYS A 43 -4.07 0.32 3.55
C LYS A 43 -5.30 0.92 2.86
N PRO A 44 -5.56 2.26 2.87
CA PRO A 44 -6.78 2.80 2.28
C PRO A 44 -6.93 2.51 0.79
N ILE A 45 -5.88 2.68 -0.01
CA ILE A 45 -5.97 2.40 -1.45
C ILE A 45 -6.14 0.91 -1.73
N VAL A 46 -5.52 0.04 -0.93
CA VAL A 46 -5.66 -1.41 -1.10
C VAL A 46 -7.07 -1.86 -0.72
N GLU A 47 -7.65 -1.33 0.34
CA GLU A 47 -9.05 -1.60 0.71
C GLU A 47 -10.02 -1.21 -0.39
N ALA A 48 -9.85 -0.02 -0.99
CA ALA A 48 -10.67 0.44 -2.12
C ALA A 48 -10.55 -0.49 -3.34
N GLN A 49 -9.34 -0.98 -3.65
CA GLN A 49 -9.11 -1.92 -4.74
C GLN A 49 -9.73 -3.30 -4.46
N VAL A 50 -9.54 -3.83 -3.24
CA VAL A 50 -10.07 -5.14 -2.82
C VAL A 50 -11.59 -5.12 -2.79
N GLN A 51 -12.21 -4.06 -2.28
CA GLN A 51 -13.66 -3.94 -2.24
C GLN A 51 -14.30 -4.09 -3.62
N VAL A 52 -13.74 -3.44 -4.64
CA VAL A 52 -14.25 -3.54 -6.01
C VAL A 52 -13.90 -4.91 -6.62
N PHE A 53 -12.69 -5.44 -6.37
CA PHE A 53 -12.32 -6.77 -6.83
C PHE A 53 -13.28 -7.85 -6.32
N GLU A 54 -13.61 -7.82 -5.03
CA GLU A 54 -14.56 -8.75 -4.42
C GLU A 54 -16.01 -8.56 -4.88
N SER A 55 -16.38 -7.37 -5.37
CA SER A 55 -17.70 -7.13 -5.95
C SER A 55 -17.85 -7.63 -7.38
N GLU A 56 -16.73 -7.73 -8.11
CA GLU A 56 -16.69 -8.18 -9.52
C GLU A 56 -16.45 -9.68 -9.65
N TYR A 57 -15.83 -10.34 -8.64
CA TYR A 57 -15.37 -11.72 -8.72
C TYR A 57 -15.74 -12.51 -7.47
N ASP A 58 -15.87 -13.84 -7.62
CA ASP A 58 -16.14 -14.76 -6.50
C ASP A 58 -14.86 -14.99 -5.67
N ALA A 59 -14.33 -13.92 -5.13
CA ALA A 59 -13.07 -13.90 -4.41
C ALA A 59 -13.22 -13.24 -3.03
N LYS A 60 -12.40 -13.68 -2.07
CA LYS A 60 -12.27 -13.06 -0.75
C LYS A 60 -10.80 -12.85 -0.44
N ILE A 61 -10.43 -11.59 -0.18
CA ILE A 61 -9.07 -11.18 0.14
C ILE A 61 -9.02 -10.65 1.57
N ASN A 62 -8.40 -11.42 2.46
CA ASN A 62 -8.15 -10.99 3.81
C ASN A 62 -6.93 -10.06 3.85
N ILE A 63 -7.15 -8.77 4.11
CA ILE A 63 -6.07 -7.78 4.22
C ILE A 63 -5.45 -7.85 5.61
N ILE A 64 -4.12 -8.03 5.67
CA ILE A 64 -3.33 -7.93 6.89
C ILE A 64 -2.36 -6.76 6.74
N ALA A 65 -2.70 -5.62 7.33
CA ALA A 65 -1.85 -4.44 7.35
C ALA A 65 -0.82 -4.56 8.48
N LYS A 66 0.45 -4.29 8.16
CA LYS A 66 1.60 -4.34 9.06
C LYS A 66 2.63 -3.29 8.63
N SER A 67 3.67 -3.10 9.44
CA SER A 67 4.84 -2.33 9.02
C SER A 67 5.54 -3.00 7.82
N GLU A 68 6.22 -2.23 6.98
CA GLU A 68 6.93 -2.76 5.81
C GLU A 68 7.87 -3.92 6.17
N ALA A 69 8.62 -3.78 7.27
CA ALA A 69 9.54 -4.83 7.71
C ALA A 69 8.82 -6.12 8.09
N GLU A 70 7.67 -6.03 8.78
CA GLU A 70 6.85 -7.20 9.13
C GLU A 70 6.16 -7.82 7.90
N VAL A 71 5.76 -7.02 6.92
CA VAL A 71 5.24 -7.51 5.63
C VAL A 71 6.29 -8.33 4.91
N ILE A 72 7.52 -7.82 4.81
CA ILE A 72 8.65 -8.54 4.19
C ILE A 72 8.95 -9.83 4.96
N GLN A 73 9.02 -9.76 6.28
CA GLN A 73 9.27 -10.95 7.11
C GLN A 73 8.18 -12.01 6.92
N ALA A 74 6.90 -11.61 6.89
CA ALA A 74 5.79 -12.52 6.70
C ALA A 74 5.79 -13.12 5.28
N LEU A 75 6.13 -12.35 4.26
CA LEU A 75 6.28 -12.81 2.86
C LEU A 75 7.43 -13.83 2.74
N VAL A 76 8.57 -13.56 3.35
CA VAL A 76 9.74 -14.44 3.39
C VAL A 76 9.45 -15.72 4.17
N ASN A 77 8.73 -15.64 5.30
CA ASN A 77 8.34 -16.78 6.12
C ASN A 77 7.16 -17.58 5.55
N ASP A 78 6.69 -17.24 4.33
CA ASP A 78 5.62 -17.94 3.64
C ASP A 78 4.25 -17.91 4.35
N SER A 79 4.03 -16.90 5.23
CA SER A 79 2.75 -16.69 5.90
C SER A 79 1.66 -16.22 4.93
N SER A 80 2.06 -15.51 3.88
CA SER A 80 1.30 -15.18 2.68
C SER A 80 2.27 -14.94 1.54
N ARG A 81 1.80 -15.15 0.30
CA ARG A 81 2.64 -15.01 -0.90
C ARG A 81 2.32 -13.79 -1.74
N ILE A 82 1.50 -12.91 -1.22
CA ILE A 82 1.09 -11.68 -1.91
C ILE A 82 1.28 -10.51 -0.96
N ALA A 83 1.95 -9.46 -1.43
CA ALA A 83 2.14 -8.24 -0.66
C ALA A 83 1.93 -6.99 -1.51
N VAL A 84 1.55 -5.87 -0.87
CA VAL A 84 1.54 -4.53 -1.46
C VAL A 84 2.54 -3.67 -0.70
N LEU A 85 3.49 -3.10 -1.44
CA LEU A 85 4.65 -2.37 -0.91
C LEU A 85 4.86 -1.06 -1.67
N SER A 86 5.56 -0.11 -1.04
CA SER A 86 6.00 1.16 -1.66
C SER A 86 7.39 1.07 -2.30
N ARG A 87 7.92 -0.13 -2.47
CA ARG A 87 9.20 -0.42 -3.13
C ARG A 87 9.21 -1.83 -3.72
N THR A 88 10.18 -2.09 -4.54
CA THR A 88 10.50 -3.46 -4.97
C THR A 88 11.27 -4.22 -3.88
N LEU A 89 11.37 -5.53 -4.00
CA LEU A 89 12.25 -6.35 -3.17
C LEU A 89 13.72 -5.99 -3.42
N THR A 90 14.52 -6.00 -2.37
CA THR A 90 15.98 -5.84 -2.47
C THR A 90 16.62 -7.08 -3.07
N ASN A 91 17.88 -6.97 -3.51
CA ASN A 91 18.63 -8.12 -4.03
C ASN A 91 18.76 -9.25 -2.98
N GLU A 92 18.90 -8.91 -1.70
CA GLU A 92 18.98 -9.89 -0.62
C GLU A 92 17.65 -10.65 -0.44
N GLU A 93 16.54 -9.91 -0.48
CA GLU A 93 15.19 -10.46 -0.42
C GLU A 93 14.91 -11.35 -1.64
N MET A 94 15.28 -10.90 -2.85
CA MET A 94 15.15 -11.70 -4.08
C MET A 94 15.98 -12.99 -4.02
N ASN A 95 17.25 -12.92 -3.60
CA ASN A 95 18.13 -14.07 -3.45
C ASN A 95 17.56 -15.12 -2.47
N TYR A 96 16.86 -14.68 -1.43
CA TYR A 96 16.16 -15.57 -0.51
C TYR A 96 15.08 -16.40 -1.22
N PHE A 97 14.27 -15.78 -2.06
CA PHE A 97 13.24 -16.46 -2.86
C PHE A 97 13.85 -17.38 -3.91
N GLU A 98 14.91 -16.95 -4.59
CA GLU A 98 15.61 -17.75 -5.60
C GLU A 98 16.17 -19.06 -5.03
N LYS A 99 16.73 -19.04 -3.81
CA LYS A 99 17.18 -20.25 -3.09
C LYS A 99 16.04 -21.24 -2.87
N LYS A 100 14.80 -20.74 -2.73
CA LYS A 100 13.58 -21.56 -2.62
C LYS A 100 12.96 -21.91 -3.99
N LYS A 101 13.60 -21.53 -5.10
CA LYS A 101 13.09 -21.65 -6.48
C LYS A 101 11.74 -20.93 -6.68
N ILE A 102 11.54 -19.83 -5.98
CA ILE A 102 10.40 -18.94 -6.10
C ILE A 102 10.89 -17.68 -6.82
N PHE A 103 10.12 -17.19 -7.80
CA PHE A 103 10.45 -16.00 -8.58
C PHE A 103 9.31 -14.98 -8.43
N PRO A 104 9.36 -14.10 -7.42
CA PRO A 104 8.32 -13.13 -7.18
C PRO A 104 8.14 -12.20 -8.38
N LYS A 105 6.89 -11.98 -8.78
CA LYS A 105 6.53 -11.02 -9.81
C LYS A 105 6.12 -9.72 -9.16
N THR A 106 6.74 -8.63 -9.57
CA THR A 106 6.45 -7.29 -9.09
C THR A 106 5.69 -6.51 -10.16
N THR A 107 4.51 -6.02 -9.82
CA THR A 107 3.62 -5.28 -10.72
C THR A 107 3.41 -3.87 -10.18
N PRO A 108 3.90 -2.81 -10.86
CA PRO A 108 3.60 -1.45 -10.48
C PRO A 108 2.14 -1.12 -10.82
N PHE A 109 1.43 -0.40 -9.93
CA PHE A 109 0.04 -0.05 -10.19
C PHE A 109 -0.33 1.41 -9.90
N ALA A 110 0.43 2.10 -9.05
CA ALA A 110 0.16 3.48 -8.68
C ALA A 110 1.43 4.23 -8.28
N LYS A 111 1.33 5.56 -8.20
CA LYS A 111 2.26 6.40 -7.42
C LYS A 111 1.48 7.07 -6.29
N ASP A 112 2.04 7.05 -5.10
CA ASP A 112 1.59 7.81 -3.95
C ASP A 112 2.64 8.84 -3.50
N ALA A 113 2.48 9.37 -2.31
CA ALA A 113 3.48 10.21 -1.67
C ALA A 113 3.45 10.04 -0.15
N ILE A 114 4.59 10.28 0.47
CA ILE A 114 4.66 10.53 1.90
C ILE A 114 4.22 11.98 2.12
N ALA A 115 3.16 12.19 2.90
CA ALA A 115 2.70 13.51 3.29
C ALA A 115 3.28 13.90 4.64
N LEU A 116 3.67 15.16 4.76
CA LEU A 116 4.04 15.79 6.00
C LEU A 116 2.88 16.66 6.47
N ILE A 117 2.42 16.45 7.70
CA ILE A 117 1.30 17.20 8.28
C ILE A 117 1.71 17.91 9.55
N ALA A 118 1.10 19.06 9.82
CA ALA A 118 1.29 19.81 11.05
C ALA A 118 -0.05 20.28 11.61
N ASN A 119 -0.10 20.65 12.87
CA ASN A 119 -1.28 21.25 13.47
C ASN A 119 -1.70 22.53 12.72
N LYS A 120 -2.99 22.78 12.58
CA LYS A 120 -3.55 23.93 11.86
C LYS A 120 -3.06 25.28 12.37
N ASN A 121 -2.75 25.36 13.66
CA ASN A 121 -2.21 26.59 14.27
C ASN A 121 -0.74 26.86 13.91
N THR A 122 -0.06 25.93 13.25
CA THR A 122 1.29 26.12 12.74
C THR A 122 1.24 27.06 11.54
N LYS A 123 1.88 28.22 11.65
CA LYS A 123 1.88 29.24 10.58
C LYS A 123 2.80 28.86 9.41
N ASP A 124 3.89 28.17 9.71
CA ASP A 124 4.87 27.72 8.71
C ASP A 124 4.40 26.40 8.08
N THR A 125 4.06 26.45 6.81
CA THR A 125 3.60 25.29 6.03
C THR A 125 4.61 24.85 4.97
N LEU A 126 5.81 25.44 4.99
CA LEU A 126 6.90 25.17 4.05
C LEU A 126 8.05 24.45 4.77
N ILE A 127 8.52 23.36 4.21
CA ILE A 127 9.59 22.60 4.84
C ILE A 127 10.59 22.04 3.81
N THR A 128 11.82 21.84 4.25
CA THR A 128 12.86 21.19 3.45
C THR A 128 13.16 19.79 3.98
N LEU A 129 13.63 18.90 3.14
CA LEU A 129 14.11 17.57 3.59
C LEU A 129 15.29 17.70 4.56
N GLN A 130 16.09 18.76 4.44
CA GLN A 130 17.16 19.05 5.37
C GLN A 130 16.63 19.35 6.78
N HIS A 131 15.55 20.13 6.93
CA HIS A 131 14.91 20.37 8.24
C HIS A 131 14.43 19.07 8.88
N ILE A 132 13.84 18.15 8.10
CA ILE A 132 13.41 16.84 8.61
C ILE A 132 14.60 16.02 9.10
N THR A 133 15.67 15.93 8.29
CA THR A 133 16.87 15.16 8.69
C THR A 133 17.59 15.80 9.88
N ASP A 134 17.56 17.12 10.01
CA ASP A 134 18.13 17.84 11.16
C ASP A 134 17.32 17.55 12.43
N LEU A 135 15.99 17.56 12.37
CA LEU A 135 15.12 17.16 13.48
C LEU A 135 15.41 15.69 13.90
N MET A 136 15.57 14.79 12.93
CA MET A 136 15.94 13.40 13.22
C MET A 136 17.32 13.27 13.88
N LYS A 137 18.23 14.21 13.64
CA LYS A 137 19.56 14.27 14.26
C LYS A 137 19.58 15.05 15.58
N GLY A 138 18.40 15.42 16.11
CA GLY A 138 18.26 16.13 17.37
C GLY A 138 18.61 17.63 17.31
N LYS A 139 18.73 18.19 16.10
CA LYS A 139 18.92 19.64 15.94
C LYS A 139 17.61 20.37 16.17
N SER A 140 17.66 21.50 16.86
CA SER A 140 16.49 22.33 17.10
C SER A 140 16.03 23.05 15.83
N HIS A 141 14.73 23.20 15.67
CA HIS A 141 14.07 24.02 14.66
C HIS A 141 13.19 25.07 15.35
N SER A 142 13.07 26.27 14.78
CA SER A 142 12.31 27.37 15.41
C SER A 142 10.81 27.09 15.55
N THR A 143 10.23 26.37 14.60
CA THR A 143 8.78 26.10 14.55
C THR A 143 8.44 24.68 15.00
N PHE A 144 9.28 23.70 14.64
CA PHE A 144 8.99 22.29 14.84
C PHE A 144 9.85 21.68 15.95
N LYS A 145 9.21 20.93 16.84
CA LYS A 145 9.83 20.33 18.03
C LYS A 145 10.19 18.84 17.81
N GLY A 146 9.57 18.19 16.83
CA GLY A 146 9.80 16.77 16.57
C GLY A 146 8.95 16.20 15.46
N LEU A 147 9.18 14.92 15.20
CA LEU A 147 8.53 14.12 14.18
C LEU A 147 7.69 13.01 14.80
N VAL A 148 6.63 12.65 14.11
CA VAL A 148 5.71 11.58 14.53
C VAL A 148 5.49 10.62 13.37
N PHE A 149 5.81 9.34 13.58
CA PHE A 149 5.64 8.27 12.61
C PHE A 149 4.56 7.28 13.06
N ASP A 150 4.02 6.53 12.12
CA ASP A 150 3.05 5.46 12.35
C ASP A 150 3.67 4.25 13.08
N ASN A 151 4.83 3.77 12.59
CA ASN A 151 5.52 2.62 13.18
C ASN A 151 7.03 2.78 12.95
N PRO A 152 7.89 2.41 13.92
CA PRO A 152 9.34 2.50 13.75
C PRO A 152 9.89 1.70 12.57
N ASN A 153 9.17 0.66 12.14
CA ASN A 153 9.54 -0.24 11.04
C ASN A 153 8.70 -0.02 9.78
N SER A 154 7.96 1.10 9.70
CA SER A 154 7.14 1.44 8.53
C SER A 154 8.01 1.88 7.35
N SER A 155 7.42 1.87 6.15
CA SER A 155 8.08 2.37 4.94
C SER A 155 8.44 3.84 5.04
N THR A 156 7.61 4.65 5.72
CA THR A 156 7.87 6.08 5.95
C THR A 156 9.04 6.29 6.88
N ALA A 157 9.12 5.56 8.00
CA ALA A 157 10.23 5.61 8.95
C ALA A 157 11.54 5.15 8.29
N ASN A 158 11.52 4.02 7.57
CA ASN A 158 12.67 3.49 6.84
C ASN A 158 13.18 4.48 5.79
N TYR A 159 12.28 5.13 5.06
CA TYR A 159 12.64 6.15 4.08
C TYR A 159 13.42 7.31 4.72
N PHE A 160 12.91 7.88 5.81
CA PHE A 160 13.55 9.00 6.47
C PHE A 160 14.81 8.62 7.24
N CYS A 161 14.87 7.43 7.84
CA CYS A 161 16.11 6.90 8.41
C CYS A 161 17.21 6.81 7.36
N LYS A 162 16.91 6.23 6.19
CA LYS A 162 17.86 6.15 5.07
C LYS A 162 18.28 7.54 4.58
N LEU A 163 17.35 8.48 4.45
CA LEU A 163 17.63 9.86 4.04
C LEU A 163 18.55 10.58 5.05
N ALA A 164 18.35 10.34 6.36
CA ALA A 164 19.15 10.93 7.42
C ALA A 164 20.49 10.20 7.67
N GLY A 165 20.71 9.03 7.04
CA GLY A 165 21.87 8.18 7.28
C GLY A 165 21.83 7.47 8.65
N LEU A 166 20.61 7.12 9.12
CA LEU A 166 20.36 6.44 10.38
C LEU A 166 19.90 5.00 10.15
N ASN A 167 20.25 4.10 11.07
CA ASN A 167 19.82 2.70 11.00
C ASN A 167 18.41 2.47 11.62
N SER A 168 17.94 3.39 12.48
CA SER A 168 16.64 3.34 13.14
C SER A 168 16.19 4.73 13.54
N LEU A 169 14.91 4.87 13.90
CA LEU A 169 14.39 6.12 14.44
C LEU A 169 15.13 6.50 15.74
N PRO A 170 15.55 7.76 15.90
CA PRO A 170 16.20 8.23 17.12
C PRO A 170 15.20 8.28 18.29
N ALA A 171 15.72 8.10 19.51
CA ALA A 171 14.89 8.12 20.73
C ALA A 171 14.48 9.54 21.18
N VAL A 172 15.12 10.58 20.65
CA VAL A 172 14.87 11.97 21.06
C VAL A 172 14.28 12.78 19.90
N GLY A 173 13.19 13.49 20.15
CA GLY A 173 12.53 14.33 19.16
C GLY A 173 11.74 13.57 18.10
N VAL A 174 11.67 12.24 18.18
CA VAL A 174 10.90 11.40 17.28
C VAL A 174 9.99 10.48 18.09
N PHE A 175 8.72 10.45 17.70
CA PHE A 175 7.69 9.64 18.33
C PHE A 175 7.13 8.68 17.29
N SER A 176 6.58 7.56 17.74
CA SER A 176 5.90 6.61 16.87
C SER A 176 4.65 6.05 17.55
N PHE A 177 3.65 5.77 16.73
CA PHE A 177 2.40 5.14 17.09
C PHE A 177 2.30 3.76 16.42
N LYS A 178 1.09 3.28 16.17
CA LYS A 178 0.85 2.01 15.46
C LYS A 178 0.29 2.25 14.06
N THR A 179 -0.45 3.34 13.87
CA THR A 179 -1.19 3.62 12.63
C THR A 179 -1.06 5.08 12.20
N ASN A 180 -1.26 5.34 10.92
CA ASN A 180 -1.32 6.70 10.37
C ASN A 180 -2.48 7.52 10.97
N GLU A 181 -3.59 6.87 11.33
CA GLU A 181 -4.74 7.52 11.99
C GLU A 181 -4.36 8.10 13.35
N GLU A 182 -3.60 7.35 14.15
CA GLU A 182 -3.09 7.81 15.46
C GLU A 182 -2.12 8.98 15.29
N VAL A 183 -1.28 8.97 14.24
CA VAL A 183 -0.40 10.10 13.90
C VAL A 183 -1.21 11.35 13.59
N ILE A 184 -2.24 11.25 12.75
CA ILE A 184 -3.12 12.37 12.39
C ILE A 184 -3.81 12.94 13.63
N GLN A 185 -4.38 12.07 14.46
CA GLN A 185 -5.04 12.47 15.71
C GLN A 185 -4.07 13.18 16.67
N TYR A 186 -2.86 12.64 16.83
CA TYR A 186 -1.86 13.25 17.69
C TYR A 186 -1.43 14.64 17.20
N VAL A 187 -1.15 14.80 15.90
CA VAL A 187 -0.75 16.09 15.31
C VAL A 187 -1.88 17.11 15.39
N ALA A 188 -3.13 16.70 15.22
CA ALA A 188 -4.30 17.57 15.36
C ALA A 188 -4.42 18.17 16.78
N GLN A 189 -3.87 17.49 17.79
CA GLN A 189 -3.92 17.93 19.20
C GLN A 189 -2.62 18.59 19.69
N ASN A 190 -1.50 18.39 18.98
CA ASN A 190 -0.17 18.80 19.46
C ASN A 190 0.52 19.74 18.47
N ASN A 191 0.58 21.03 18.85
CA ASN A 191 1.27 22.03 18.05
C ASN A 191 2.81 21.84 18.07
N GLY A 192 3.45 22.10 16.93
CA GLY A 192 4.91 22.01 16.78
C GLY A 192 5.40 20.61 16.42
N MET A 193 4.50 19.64 16.21
CA MET A 193 4.86 18.30 15.74
C MET A 193 4.60 18.16 14.23
N ILE A 194 5.47 17.46 13.54
CA ILE A 194 5.28 17.06 12.14
C ILE A 194 4.91 15.57 12.10
N GLY A 195 3.73 15.25 11.61
CA GLY A 195 3.32 13.88 11.32
C GLY A 195 3.79 13.45 9.93
N VAL A 196 4.24 12.21 9.83
CA VAL A 196 4.70 11.58 8.59
C VAL A 196 3.74 10.43 8.27
N ILE A 197 2.98 10.56 7.18
CA ILE A 197 1.90 9.63 6.83
C ILE A 197 1.87 9.33 5.32
N GLY A 198 1.15 8.28 4.93
CA GLY A 198 0.78 8.06 3.53
C GLY A 198 -0.30 9.07 3.09
N ILE A 199 -0.13 9.70 1.91
CA ILE A 199 -1.09 10.72 1.41
C ILE A 199 -2.49 10.16 1.22
N ASN A 200 -2.63 8.87 0.96
CA ASN A 200 -3.93 8.23 0.75
C ASN A 200 -4.84 8.28 1.99
N TYR A 201 -4.30 8.44 3.20
CA TYR A 201 -5.09 8.68 4.42
C TYR A 201 -5.82 10.04 4.42
N ILE A 202 -5.36 10.99 3.62
CA ILE A 202 -6.00 12.29 3.44
C ILE A 202 -7.01 12.26 2.29
N PHE A 203 -6.70 11.55 1.21
CA PHE A 203 -7.57 11.47 0.05
C PHE A 203 -8.72 10.47 0.21
N GLU A 204 -8.50 9.37 0.94
CA GLU A 204 -9.49 8.35 1.30
C GLU A 204 -9.59 8.25 2.84
N PRO A 205 -10.09 9.30 3.52
CA PRO A 205 -10.09 9.34 4.97
C PRO A 205 -11.13 8.37 5.56
N SER A 206 -10.72 7.63 6.58
CA SER A 206 -11.68 6.98 7.48
C SER A 206 -12.47 8.02 8.27
N LYS A 207 -13.54 7.61 8.94
CA LYS A 207 -14.32 8.53 9.77
C LYS A 207 -13.47 9.23 10.84
N SER A 208 -12.60 8.49 11.52
CA SER A 208 -11.72 9.02 12.56
C SER A 208 -10.72 10.05 12.01
N VAL A 209 -10.26 9.86 10.79
CA VAL A 209 -9.39 10.82 10.10
C VAL A 209 -10.18 12.06 9.67
N SER A 210 -11.36 11.89 9.08
CA SER A 210 -12.23 12.99 8.62
C SER A 210 -12.52 13.99 9.72
N ASP A 211 -12.74 13.53 10.96
CA ASP A 211 -13.03 14.36 12.14
C ASP A 211 -11.82 15.24 12.59
N ASN A 212 -10.64 15.02 11.99
CA ASN A 212 -9.41 15.72 12.32
C ASN A 212 -8.76 16.46 11.13
N LEU A 213 -9.27 16.31 9.91
CA LEU A 213 -8.68 16.94 8.71
C LEU A 213 -8.69 18.48 8.78
N ASP A 214 -9.71 19.08 9.36
CA ASP A 214 -9.84 20.52 9.55
C ASP A 214 -8.86 21.09 10.61
N LYS A 215 -8.23 20.22 11.41
CA LYS A 215 -7.28 20.57 12.49
C LYS A 215 -5.83 20.44 12.08
N ILE A 216 -5.55 20.01 10.85
CA ILE A 216 -4.20 19.82 10.33
C ILE A 216 -3.98 20.60 9.03
N ASN A 217 -2.73 20.94 8.75
CA ASN A 217 -2.25 21.44 7.46
C ASN A 217 -1.32 20.42 6.84
N VAL A 218 -1.41 20.24 5.52
CA VAL A 218 -0.43 19.49 4.75
C VAL A 218 0.69 20.41 4.32
N LEU A 219 1.93 20.04 4.64
CA LEU A 219 3.11 20.85 4.37
C LEU A 219 3.56 20.70 2.91
N SER A 220 4.04 21.82 2.34
CA SER A 220 4.72 21.81 1.06
C SER A 220 6.22 21.58 1.25
N VAL A 221 6.82 20.72 0.44
CA VAL A 221 8.22 20.31 0.53
C VAL A 221 9.03 20.97 -0.58
N LEU A 222 10.22 21.47 -0.24
CA LEU A 222 11.15 22.07 -1.21
C LEU A 222 11.67 20.99 -2.16
N ASN A 223 11.49 21.20 -3.45
CA ASN A 223 12.17 20.44 -4.49
C ASN A 223 13.51 21.09 -4.80
N ALA A 224 14.61 20.39 -4.52
CA ALA A 224 15.96 20.90 -4.72
C ALA A 224 16.34 21.11 -6.21
N LYS A 225 15.57 20.55 -7.17
CA LYS A 225 15.87 20.68 -8.60
C LYS A 225 15.53 22.05 -9.17
N ASP A 226 14.41 22.63 -8.70
CA ASP A 226 13.91 23.91 -9.22
C ASP A 226 13.74 24.97 -8.11
N ASN A 227 14.11 24.64 -6.88
CA ASN A 227 14.05 25.48 -5.69
C ASN A 227 12.65 26.05 -5.41
N LYS A 228 11.60 25.21 -5.64
CA LYS A 228 10.20 25.55 -5.37
C LYS A 228 9.59 24.58 -4.37
N TYR A 229 8.59 25.07 -3.62
CA TYR A 229 7.82 24.25 -2.69
C TYR A 229 6.60 23.65 -3.37
N TYR A 230 6.39 22.36 -3.17
CA TYR A 230 5.26 21.62 -3.73
C TYR A 230 4.48 20.89 -2.65
N ALA A 231 3.17 21.04 -2.66
CA ALA A 231 2.26 20.21 -1.88
C ALA A 231 2.08 18.84 -2.57
N PRO A 232 1.73 17.77 -1.84
CA PRO A 232 1.50 16.43 -2.38
C PRO A 232 0.16 16.31 -3.12
N THR A 233 -0.09 17.20 -4.08
CA THR A 233 -1.25 17.10 -4.97
C THR A 233 -1.04 16.02 -6.02
N GLN A 234 -2.13 15.43 -6.51
CA GLN A 234 -2.05 14.41 -7.58
C GLN A 234 -1.24 14.90 -8.79
N SER A 235 -1.39 16.17 -9.19
CA SER A 235 -0.62 16.77 -10.28
C SER A 235 0.88 16.82 -9.98
N ASN A 236 1.28 17.27 -8.78
CA ASN A 236 2.69 17.39 -8.39
C ASN A 236 3.35 16.02 -8.20
N ILE A 237 2.58 15.00 -7.81
CA ILE A 237 3.04 13.60 -7.74
C ILE A 237 3.22 13.05 -9.15
N ALA A 238 2.27 13.27 -10.05
CA ALA A 238 2.33 12.81 -11.44
C ALA A 238 3.51 13.39 -12.21
N THR A 239 3.81 14.67 -12.00
CA THR A 239 4.92 15.39 -12.66
C THR A 239 6.26 15.24 -11.94
N VAL A 240 6.31 14.44 -10.85
CA VAL A 240 7.50 14.24 -10.00
C VAL A 240 8.08 15.55 -9.46
N GLN A 241 7.24 16.57 -9.30
CA GLN A 241 7.59 17.83 -8.66
C GLN A 241 7.60 17.71 -7.14
N TYR A 242 6.70 16.91 -6.57
CA TYR A 242 6.70 16.61 -5.14
C TYR A 242 7.82 15.60 -4.81
N PRO A 243 8.80 15.94 -3.94
CA PRO A 243 10.02 15.13 -3.81
C PRO A 243 9.84 13.81 -3.03
N LEU A 244 8.72 13.65 -2.31
CA LEU A 244 8.43 12.45 -1.52
C LEU A 244 7.42 11.52 -2.21
N ALA A 245 7.33 11.59 -3.55
CA ALA A 245 6.53 10.65 -4.35
C ALA A 245 7.17 9.25 -4.36
N ARG A 246 6.32 8.20 -4.33
CA ARG A 246 6.74 6.79 -4.31
C ARG A 246 5.96 5.99 -5.35
N ASP A 247 6.57 4.92 -5.85
CA ASP A 247 5.86 3.92 -6.66
C ASP A 247 5.27 2.83 -5.76
N LEU A 248 4.08 2.33 -6.10
CA LEU A 248 3.40 1.26 -5.39
C LEU A 248 3.38 -0.02 -6.23
N PHE A 249 3.62 -1.15 -5.57
CA PHE A 249 3.78 -2.45 -6.22
C PHE A 249 2.95 -3.53 -5.56
N VAL A 250 2.37 -4.41 -6.37
CA VAL A 250 1.93 -5.73 -5.93
C VAL A 250 3.09 -6.70 -6.16
N VAL A 251 3.55 -7.32 -5.09
CA VAL A 251 4.56 -8.39 -5.10
C VAL A 251 3.84 -9.73 -4.96
N ASN A 252 3.93 -10.57 -5.97
CA ASN A 252 3.31 -11.88 -6.00
C ASN A 252 4.38 -12.99 -6.05
N ALA A 253 4.54 -13.70 -4.94
CA ALA A 253 5.44 -14.84 -4.78
C ALA A 253 4.71 -16.21 -4.92
N GLN A 254 3.46 -16.21 -5.41
CA GLN A 254 2.76 -17.47 -5.73
C GLN A 254 3.42 -18.14 -6.94
N GLY A 255 3.68 -19.45 -6.86
CA GLY A 255 4.23 -20.23 -7.96
C GLY A 255 3.17 -20.71 -8.97
N TYR A 256 1.92 -20.27 -8.84
CA TYR A 256 0.77 -20.69 -9.64
C TYR A 256 -0.13 -19.52 -10.02
N LYS A 257 -1.10 -19.76 -10.91
CA LYS A 257 -2.10 -18.76 -11.34
C LYS A 257 -3.23 -18.67 -10.31
N GLY A 258 -2.95 -18.00 -9.18
CA GLY A 258 -3.89 -17.77 -8.10
C GLY A 258 -4.40 -16.33 -8.03
N LEU A 259 -5.11 -16.00 -6.93
CA LEU A 259 -5.69 -14.68 -6.67
C LEU A 259 -4.65 -13.56 -6.67
N GLY A 260 -3.39 -13.83 -6.31
CA GLY A 260 -2.33 -12.83 -6.38
C GLY A 260 -2.06 -12.34 -7.81
N MET A 261 -2.11 -13.23 -8.80
CA MET A 261 -2.01 -12.85 -10.21
C MET A 261 -3.27 -12.13 -10.68
N GLY A 262 -4.45 -12.60 -10.26
CA GLY A 262 -5.72 -11.96 -10.57
C GLY A 262 -5.80 -10.54 -10.02
N PHE A 263 -5.46 -10.34 -8.75
CA PHE A 263 -5.44 -9.03 -8.11
C PHE A 263 -4.42 -8.08 -8.75
N ALA A 264 -3.18 -8.56 -9.02
CA ALA A 264 -2.17 -7.76 -9.72
C ALA A 264 -2.64 -7.32 -11.12
N SER A 265 -3.34 -8.21 -11.84
CA SER A 265 -3.94 -7.89 -13.15
C SER A 265 -5.09 -6.89 -13.01
N PHE A 266 -5.93 -7.04 -11.99
CA PHE A 266 -7.06 -6.15 -11.72
C PHE A 266 -6.59 -4.72 -11.40
N VAL A 267 -5.67 -4.53 -10.47
CA VAL A 267 -5.18 -3.18 -10.10
C VAL A 267 -4.50 -2.47 -11.27
N SER A 268 -3.95 -3.24 -12.23
CA SER A 268 -3.36 -2.71 -13.46
C SER A 268 -4.36 -2.53 -14.60
N SER A 269 -5.60 -3.02 -14.45
CA SER A 269 -6.67 -2.91 -15.44
C SER A 269 -7.26 -1.50 -15.47
N GLU A 270 -8.11 -1.20 -16.48
CA GLU A 270 -8.80 0.09 -16.56
C GLU A 270 -9.63 0.37 -15.30
N ILE A 271 -10.29 -0.64 -14.71
CA ILE A 271 -11.07 -0.50 -13.48
C ILE A 271 -10.16 -0.14 -12.31
N GLY A 272 -9.11 -0.91 -12.06
CA GLY A 272 -8.15 -0.64 -10.98
C GLY A 272 -7.46 0.71 -11.11
N GLN A 273 -7.10 1.11 -12.33
CA GLN A 273 -6.49 2.42 -12.59
C GLN A 273 -7.47 3.59 -12.41
N ARG A 274 -8.78 3.38 -12.66
CA ARG A 274 -9.83 4.36 -12.34
C ARG A 274 -10.01 4.53 -10.83
N ILE A 275 -9.95 3.43 -10.06
CA ILE A 275 -9.98 3.48 -8.60
C ILE A 275 -8.77 4.30 -8.11
N THR A 276 -7.56 3.95 -8.55
CA THR A 276 -6.33 4.69 -8.21
C THR A 276 -6.47 6.19 -8.49
N LEU A 277 -6.96 6.56 -9.69
CA LEU A 277 -7.16 7.97 -10.06
C LEU A 277 -8.19 8.67 -9.17
N LYS A 278 -9.30 7.98 -8.85
CA LYS A 278 -10.39 8.51 -8.03
C LYS A 278 -9.99 8.69 -6.57
N SER A 279 -9.12 7.82 -6.06
CA SER A 279 -8.54 7.91 -4.71
C SER A 279 -7.46 9.00 -4.58
N GLY A 280 -7.31 9.87 -5.59
CA GLY A 280 -6.34 10.97 -5.55
C GLY A 280 -4.89 10.56 -5.82
N LEU A 281 -4.61 9.27 -6.04
CA LEU A 281 -3.30 8.75 -6.39
C LEU A 281 -3.07 8.80 -7.90
N VAL A 282 -1.82 8.61 -8.32
CA VAL A 282 -1.47 8.66 -9.75
C VAL A 282 -1.45 7.24 -10.32
N PRO A 283 -2.30 6.91 -11.31
CA PRO A 283 -2.28 5.61 -11.96
C PRO A 283 -1.03 5.45 -12.83
N VAL A 284 -0.53 4.22 -12.95
CA VAL A 284 0.57 3.90 -13.89
C VAL A 284 0.15 4.09 -15.35
N ARG A 285 -1.15 3.86 -15.63
CA ARG A 285 -1.78 4.12 -16.92
C ARG A 285 -3.02 4.96 -16.72
N PHE A 286 -3.06 6.15 -17.31
CA PHE A 286 -4.26 6.97 -17.24
C PHE A 286 -5.41 6.27 -17.99
N PRO A 287 -6.54 6.01 -17.31
CA PRO A 287 -7.70 5.40 -17.95
C PRO A 287 -8.29 6.35 -19.00
N SER A 288 -8.83 5.77 -20.08
CA SER A 288 -9.45 6.55 -21.16
C SER A 288 -10.68 7.33 -20.66
N ARG A 289 -10.87 8.57 -21.13
CA ARG A 289 -12.08 9.33 -20.84
C ARG A 289 -13.22 8.80 -21.71
N LYS A 290 -14.27 8.24 -21.09
CA LYS A 290 -15.53 7.96 -21.77
C LYS A 290 -16.41 9.20 -21.73
N ILE A 291 -16.49 9.96 -22.84
CA ILE A 291 -17.40 11.11 -22.97
C ILE A 291 -18.74 10.55 -23.47
N ARG A 292 -19.78 10.67 -22.65
CA ARG A 292 -21.17 10.49 -23.12
C ARG A 292 -21.71 11.83 -23.59
N VAL A 293 -21.83 12.02 -24.89
CA VAL A 293 -22.48 13.18 -25.45
C VAL A 293 -24.01 12.93 -25.37
N ARG A 294 -24.75 13.80 -24.68
CA ARG A 294 -26.20 13.79 -24.72
C ARG A 294 -26.66 14.30 -26.09
N SER A 295 -27.23 13.45 -26.91
CA SER A 295 -27.72 13.79 -28.26
C SER A 295 -29.07 14.50 -28.27
N THR A 296 -29.83 14.49 -27.15
CA THR A 296 -31.11 15.14 -27.02
C THR A 296 -31.19 15.98 -25.75
N ILE A 297 -31.49 17.26 -25.92
CA ILE A 297 -31.86 18.16 -24.80
C ILE A 297 -33.40 18.12 -24.76
N THR A 298 -34.00 17.39 -23.84
CA THR A 298 -35.43 17.54 -23.52
C THR A 298 -35.57 18.80 -22.66
N ASN A 299 -36.07 19.87 -23.25
CA ASN A 299 -36.55 21.03 -22.51
C ASN A 299 -37.88 20.63 -21.83
N ASP A 300 -37.85 20.09 -20.65
CA ASP A 300 -39.02 20.04 -19.77
C ASP A 300 -39.17 21.45 -19.15
N LYS A 301 -39.91 22.29 -19.87
CA LYS A 301 -40.56 23.47 -19.28
C LYS A 301 -41.70 22.98 -18.41
N LYS A 302 -41.58 23.16 -17.12
CA LYS A 302 -42.68 23.40 -16.18
C LYS A 302 -42.39 24.62 -15.36
#